data_8afb81add621d1039aef292bb71d1997
#
_entry.id   8afb81add621d1039aef292bb71d1997
#
_cell.length_a   1.000
_cell.length_b   1.000
_cell.length_c   1.000
_cell.angle_alpha   90.00
_cell.angle_beta   90.00
_cell.angle_gamma   90.00
#
_symmetry.space_group_name_H-M   'P 1'
#
loop_
_entity.id
_entity.type
_entity.pdbx_description
1 polymer ?
#
loop_
_entity_poly.entity_id
_entity_poly.type
_entity_poly.pdbx_seq_one_letter_code
_entity_poly.pdbx_strand_id
1 'polypeptide(L)'
;MEKEMLALVNLKEGKLETFMGWMQSDEGMEVTKSLAYPETTIGGMKPDKSGILFKVSVHNEAGMKEFVAGNNPKAKAIYAECVDNVQLWELSKVEV
;
A
#
# COMPACT_ATOMS: atom_id res chain seq x y z
N MET A 1 3.07 17.83 4.51
CA MET A 1 4.34 17.38 5.11
C MET A 1 4.52 15.89 4.88
N GLU A 2 5.72 15.53 4.48
CA GLU A 2 6.01 14.14 4.16
C GLU A 2 6.23 13.32 5.42
N LYS A 3 5.70 12.11 5.42
CA LYS A 3 5.92 11.14 6.50
C LYS A 3 6.38 9.83 5.91
N GLU A 4 7.33 9.20 6.56
CA GLU A 4 7.74 7.86 6.19
C GLU A 4 6.84 6.87 6.90
N MET A 5 6.23 5.98 6.13
CA MET A 5 5.26 5.04 6.65
C MET A 5 5.54 3.63 6.15
N LEU A 6 5.14 2.65 6.95
CA LEU A 6 5.22 1.25 6.60
C LEU A 6 3.82 0.68 6.52
N ALA A 7 3.50 0.07 5.40
CA ALA A 7 2.22 -0.59 5.20
C ALA A 7 2.41 -2.08 4.99
N LEU A 8 1.65 -2.88 5.71
CA LEU A 8 1.58 -4.32 5.50
C LEU A 8 0.21 -4.65 4.93
N VAL A 9 0.18 -5.06 3.67
CA VAL A 9 -1.04 -5.44 2.97
C VAL A 9 -1.16 -6.96 3.02
N ASN A 10 -2.11 -7.47 3.79
CA ASN A 10 -2.41 -8.90 3.85
C ASN A 10 -3.43 -9.21 2.77
N LEU A 11 -3.13 -10.18 1.92
CA LEU A 11 -3.92 -10.51 0.75
C LEU A 11 -4.72 -11.79 0.95
N LYS A 12 -5.86 -11.87 0.27
CA LYS A 12 -6.64 -13.09 0.21
C LYS A 12 -5.88 -14.15 -0.58
N GLU A 13 -6.13 -15.41 -0.28
CA GLU A 13 -5.45 -16.53 -0.92
C GLU A 13 -5.56 -16.45 -2.45
N GLY A 14 -4.43 -16.60 -3.13
CA GLY A 14 -4.38 -16.62 -4.58
C GLY A 14 -4.51 -15.25 -5.26
N LYS A 15 -4.50 -14.17 -4.50
CA LYS A 15 -4.74 -12.82 -5.06
C LYS A 15 -3.49 -11.96 -5.22
N LEU A 16 -2.32 -12.48 -4.89
CA LEU A 16 -1.08 -11.70 -4.98
C LEU A 16 -0.85 -11.14 -6.38
N GLU A 17 -0.93 -11.99 -7.39
CA GLU A 17 -0.66 -11.57 -8.77
C GLU A 17 -1.70 -10.55 -9.27
N THR A 18 -2.95 -10.75 -8.91
CA THR A 18 -4.02 -9.82 -9.27
C THR A 18 -3.77 -8.45 -8.66
N PHE A 19 -3.40 -8.41 -7.38
CA PHE A 19 -3.12 -7.16 -6.69
C PHE A 19 -1.88 -6.47 -7.27
N MET A 20 -0.80 -7.22 -7.50
CA MET A 20 0.42 -6.66 -8.08
C MET A 20 0.19 -6.14 -9.49
N GLY A 21 -0.61 -6.83 -10.29
CA GLY A 21 -0.98 -6.36 -11.61
C GLY A 21 -1.71 -5.02 -11.57
N TRP A 22 -2.62 -4.87 -10.61
CA TRP A 22 -3.30 -3.59 -10.43
C TRP A 22 -2.35 -2.49 -9.97
N MET A 23 -1.45 -2.79 -9.03
CA MET A 23 -0.47 -1.80 -8.55
C MET A 23 0.41 -1.28 -9.68
N GLN A 24 0.70 -2.10 -10.67
CA GLN A 24 1.52 -1.73 -11.82
C GLN A 24 0.71 -1.13 -12.97
N SER A 25 -0.61 -1.14 -12.87
CA SER A 25 -1.47 -0.54 -13.89
C SER A 25 -1.47 0.99 -13.78
N ASP A 26 -1.98 1.65 -14.82
CA ASP A 26 -2.09 3.12 -14.83
C ASP A 26 -2.92 3.61 -13.67
N GLU A 27 -4.04 2.93 -13.36
CA GLU A 27 -4.89 3.28 -12.24
C GLU A 27 -4.17 3.12 -10.90
N GLY A 28 -3.47 2.01 -10.72
CA GLY A 28 -2.71 1.76 -9.49
C GLY A 28 -1.60 2.78 -9.30
N MET A 29 -0.89 3.11 -10.36
CA MET A 29 0.16 4.13 -10.31
C MET A 29 -0.40 5.51 -10.01
N GLU A 30 -1.55 5.85 -10.59
CA GLU A 30 -2.22 7.11 -10.31
C GLU A 30 -2.61 7.23 -8.85
N VAL A 31 -3.19 6.18 -8.28
CA VAL A 31 -3.54 6.13 -6.87
C VAL A 31 -2.28 6.30 -6.00
N THR A 32 -1.23 5.56 -6.31
CA THR A 32 0.03 5.65 -5.56
C THR A 32 0.59 7.07 -5.57
N LYS A 33 0.65 7.69 -6.74
CA LYS A 33 1.17 9.06 -6.88
C LYS A 33 0.33 10.09 -6.12
N SER A 34 -0.97 9.85 -5.99
CA SER A 34 -1.86 10.76 -5.25
C SER A 34 -1.64 10.68 -3.74
N LEU A 35 -1.00 9.61 -3.25
CA LEU A 35 -0.81 9.35 -1.82
C LEU A 35 0.63 9.53 -1.38
N ALA A 36 1.58 9.17 -2.22
CA ALA A 36 2.97 9.01 -1.83
C ALA A 36 3.91 9.21 -3.02
N TYR A 37 5.21 9.12 -2.77
CA TYR A 37 6.24 9.20 -3.80
C TYR A 37 6.67 7.79 -4.20
N PRO A 38 6.24 7.29 -5.38
CA PRO A 38 6.55 5.92 -5.82
C PRO A 38 8.05 5.63 -5.86
N GLU A 39 8.85 6.62 -6.22
CA GLU A 39 10.31 6.49 -6.32
C GLU A 39 10.98 6.22 -4.96
N THR A 40 10.29 6.50 -3.87
CA THR A 40 10.81 6.24 -2.51
C THR A 40 10.35 4.90 -1.96
N THR A 41 9.51 4.18 -2.70
CA THR A 41 8.90 2.96 -2.21
C THR A 41 9.89 1.80 -2.21
N ILE A 42 10.03 1.17 -1.06
CA ILE A 42 10.78 -0.07 -0.91
C ILE A 42 9.76 -1.16 -0.59
N GLY A 43 9.65 -2.12 -1.50
CA GLY A 43 8.68 -3.20 -1.35
C GLY A 43 9.34 -4.51 -0.94
N GLY A 44 8.61 -5.31 -0.17
CA GLY A 44 9.02 -6.65 0.20
C GLY A 44 7.79 -7.54 0.25
N MET A 45 7.99 -8.83 0.06
CA MET A 45 6.92 -9.80 0.07
C MET A 45 7.15 -10.80 1.19
N LYS A 46 6.08 -11.18 1.89
CA LYS A 46 6.18 -12.24 2.89
C LYS A 46 6.63 -13.55 2.23
N PRO A 47 7.43 -14.37 2.93
CA PRO A 47 7.91 -15.64 2.35
C PRO A 47 6.81 -16.57 1.87
N ASP A 48 5.65 -16.55 2.51
CA ASP A 48 4.50 -17.39 2.15
C ASP A 48 3.60 -16.75 1.09
N LYS A 49 3.98 -15.56 0.58
CA LYS A 49 3.24 -14.82 -0.44
C LYS A 49 1.84 -14.36 0.00
N SER A 50 1.59 -14.31 1.30
CA SER A 50 0.29 -13.89 1.84
C SER A 50 0.16 -12.38 2.00
N GLY A 51 1.23 -11.63 1.81
CA GLY A 51 1.20 -10.19 1.99
C GLY A 51 2.44 -9.49 1.44
N ILE A 52 2.31 -8.17 1.34
CA ILE A 52 3.34 -7.31 0.81
C ILE A 52 3.59 -6.18 1.81
N LEU A 53 4.86 -5.87 2.04
CA LEU A 53 5.25 -4.72 2.85
C LEU A 53 5.74 -3.60 1.94
N PHE A 54 5.34 -2.37 2.27
CA PHE A 54 5.83 -1.17 1.59
C PHE A 54 6.33 -0.17 2.62
N LYS A 55 7.55 0.31 2.43
CA LYS A 55 8.06 1.48 3.14
C LYS A 55 8.09 2.62 2.13
N VAL A 56 7.44 3.72 2.43
CA VAL A 56 7.22 4.79 1.45
C VAL A 56 7.08 6.15 2.13
N SER A 57 7.52 7.20 1.43
CA SER A 57 7.29 8.58 1.88
C SER A 57 5.90 9.02 1.40
N VAL A 58 5.05 9.36 2.34
CA VAL A 58 3.65 9.73 2.11
C VAL A 58 3.49 11.24 2.16
N HIS A 59 2.91 11.82 1.11
CA HIS A 59 2.61 13.25 1.07
C HIS A 59 1.13 13.56 1.30
N ASN A 60 0.28 12.54 1.33
CA ASN A 60 -1.15 12.67 1.58
C ASN A 60 -1.58 11.64 2.62
N GLU A 61 -1.35 11.97 3.88
CA GLU A 61 -1.63 11.05 4.97
C GLU A 61 -3.11 10.70 5.08
N ALA A 62 -3.98 11.70 4.93
CA ALA A 62 -5.43 11.46 4.98
C ALA A 62 -5.88 10.49 3.89
N GLY A 63 -5.37 10.68 2.65
CA GLY A 63 -5.66 9.77 1.55
C GLY A 63 -5.11 8.37 1.78
N MET A 64 -3.92 8.28 2.36
CA MET A 64 -3.33 6.97 2.69
C MET A 64 -4.19 6.21 3.70
N LYS A 65 -4.70 6.90 4.72
CA LYS A 65 -5.58 6.28 5.71
C LYS A 65 -6.89 5.80 5.09
N GLU A 66 -7.45 6.58 4.15
CA GLU A 66 -8.63 6.15 3.41
C GLU A 66 -8.34 4.91 2.55
N PHE A 67 -7.19 4.88 1.91
CA PHE A 67 -6.78 3.75 1.09
C PHE A 67 -6.69 2.47 1.94
N VAL A 68 -6.02 2.53 3.08
CA VAL A 68 -5.84 1.34 3.92
C VAL A 68 -7.14 0.90 4.59
N ALA A 69 -8.11 1.80 4.72
CA ALA A 69 -9.44 1.47 5.22
C ALA A 69 -10.37 0.90 4.15
N GLY A 70 -9.94 0.88 2.88
CA GLY A 70 -10.75 0.38 1.78
C GLY A 70 -11.71 1.40 1.20
N ASN A 71 -11.53 2.67 1.50
CA ASN A 71 -12.46 3.74 1.11
C ASN A 71 -12.01 4.56 -0.10
N ASN A 72 -10.86 4.25 -0.69
CA ASN A 72 -10.39 4.95 -1.88
C ASN A 72 -11.26 4.56 -3.08
N PRO A 73 -11.95 5.52 -3.73
CA PRO A 73 -12.88 5.19 -4.82
C PRO A 73 -12.25 4.44 -5.99
N LYS A 74 -11.00 4.71 -6.30
CA LYS A 74 -10.30 4.05 -7.42
C LYS A 74 -9.76 2.67 -7.04
N ALA A 75 -9.53 2.43 -5.76
CA ALA A 75 -8.98 1.17 -5.26
C ALA A 75 -10.04 0.26 -4.63
N LYS A 76 -11.26 0.74 -4.48
CA LYS A 76 -12.29 0.04 -3.72
C LYS A 76 -12.57 -1.38 -4.23
N ALA A 77 -12.69 -1.54 -5.54
CA ALA A 77 -12.97 -2.83 -6.15
C ALA A 77 -11.82 -3.82 -5.96
N ILE A 78 -10.59 -3.39 -6.23
CA ILE A 78 -9.41 -4.24 -6.08
C ILE A 78 -9.14 -4.57 -4.61
N TYR A 79 -9.40 -3.62 -3.74
CA TYR A 79 -9.29 -3.83 -2.29
C TYR A 79 -10.25 -4.93 -1.84
N ALA A 80 -11.52 -4.83 -2.24
CA ALA A 80 -12.53 -5.82 -1.87
C ALA A 80 -12.21 -7.21 -2.43
N GLU A 81 -11.62 -7.27 -3.62
CA GLU A 81 -11.29 -8.55 -4.26
C GLU A 81 -10.04 -9.20 -3.66
N CYS A 82 -9.01 -8.43 -3.37
CA CYS A 82 -7.67 -8.96 -3.10
C CYS A 82 -7.21 -8.81 -1.66
N VAL A 83 -7.66 -7.78 -0.95
CA VAL A 83 -7.09 -7.40 0.34
C VAL A 83 -7.91 -7.96 1.48
N ASP A 84 -7.23 -8.65 2.41
CA ASP A 84 -7.84 -9.13 3.64
C ASP A 84 -7.83 -8.02 4.69
N ASN A 85 -6.66 -7.45 4.95
CA ASN A 85 -6.52 -6.28 5.81
C ASN A 85 -5.21 -5.55 5.51
N VAL A 86 -5.12 -4.31 5.98
CA VAL A 86 -3.89 -3.52 5.88
C VAL A 86 -3.56 -2.96 7.25
N GLN A 87 -2.29 -3.09 7.63
CA GLN A 87 -1.75 -2.45 8.83
C GLN A 87 -0.84 -1.32 8.37
N LEU A 88 -0.95 -0.17 9.02
CA LEU A 88 -0.19 1.02 8.65
C LEU A 88 0.48 1.60 9.88
N TRP A 89 1.77 1.87 9.79
CA TRP A 89 2.56 2.48 10.86
C TRP A 89 3.25 3.72 10.35
N GLU A 90 3.29 4.74 11.19
CA GLU A 90 4.14 5.89 10.98
C GLU A 90 5.51 5.54 11.55
N LEU A 91 6.56 5.73 10.75
CA LEU A 91 7.91 5.39 11.17
C LEU A 91 8.60 6.61 11.78
N SER A 92 9.18 6.42 12.95
CA SER A 92 10.00 7.42 13.61
C SER A 92 11.46 7.03 13.46
N LYS A 93 12.31 8.02 13.25
CA LYS A 93 13.74 7.78 13.16
C LYS A 93 14.28 7.32 14.51
N VAL A 94 15.00 6.21 14.51
CA VAL A 94 15.64 5.67 15.71
C VAL A 94 17.14 5.65 15.48
N GLU A 95 17.90 6.20 16.42
CA GLU A 95 19.35 6.10 16.41
C GLU A 95 19.79 4.86 17.19
N VAL A 96 20.61 4.07 16.55
CA VAL A 96 21.15 2.83 17.13
C VAL A 96 22.67 2.86 17.11
#